data_b1dcd7d6a22210933a51fdbc768f3626
#
_entry.id   b1dcd7d6a22210933a51fdbc768f3626
#
_cell.length_a   1.000
_cell.length_b   1.000
_cell.length_c   1.000
_cell.angle_alpha   90.00
_cell.angle_beta   90.00
_cell.angle_gamma   90.00
#
_symmetry.space_group_name_H-M   'P 1'
#
loop_
_entity.id
_entity.type
_entity.pdbx_description
1 polymer ?
#
loop_
_entity_poly.entity_id
_entity_poly.type
_entity_poly.pdbx_seq_one_letter_code
_entity_poly.pdbx_strand_id
1 'polypeptide(L)'
;MFKFVVKRLRWLARIPVLPQLFDAGLVIATMLFDRPRLRAMELFESAICRKYAIQRRPHRFGGVGFFVGTTEIGHLHGNGLLDLFVGKSFRTDQVGRGRALPHHVFPESGWISFWLRSPADIAQALDLFEIASMYRTTSQLNSRVR
;
A
#
# COMPACT_ATOMS: atom_id res chain seq x y z
N MET A 1 2.29 -8.13 16.77
CA MET A 1 3.63 -8.61 16.42
C MET A 1 4.28 -7.78 15.32
N PHE A 2 3.66 -7.55 14.16
CA PHE A 2 4.21 -6.75 13.05
C PHE A 2 4.65 -5.33 13.44
N LYS A 3 3.82 -4.56 14.17
CA LYS A 3 4.17 -3.21 14.66
C LYS A 3 5.42 -3.17 15.56
N PHE A 4 5.63 -4.22 16.36
CA PHE A 4 6.79 -4.33 17.26
C PHE A 4 8.09 -4.59 16.49
N VAL A 5 8.04 -5.48 15.50
CA VAL A 5 9.17 -5.81 14.61
C VAL A 5 9.60 -4.57 13.83
N VAL A 6 8.66 -3.85 13.20
CA VAL A 6 8.94 -2.64 12.43
C VAL A 6 9.55 -1.53 13.30
N LYS A 7 9.08 -1.36 14.53
CA LYS A 7 9.59 -0.29 15.42
C LYS A 7 10.99 -0.58 15.96
N ARG A 8 11.32 -1.84 16.26
CA ARG A 8 12.58 -2.22 16.90
C ARG A 8 13.71 -2.51 15.90
N LEU A 9 13.36 -2.85 14.66
CA LEU A 9 14.31 -3.21 13.61
C LEU A 9 14.46 -2.15 12.52
N ARG A 10 14.05 -0.90 12.78
CA ARG A 10 14.19 0.22 11.82
C ARG A 10 15.61 0.43 11.30
N TRP A 11 16.63 0.08 12.06
CA TRP A 11 18.02 0.16 11.61
C TRP A 11 18.36 -0.87 10.53
N LEU A 12 17.71 -2.04 10.54
CA LEU A 12 17.87 -3.07 9.49
C LEU A 12 17.29 -2.61 8.13
N ALA A 13 16.33 -1.69 8.14
CA ALA A 13 15.79 -1.10 6.91
C ALA A 13 16.81 -0.24 6.15
N ARG A 14 17.97 0.05 6.75
CA ARG A 14 19.09 0.74 6.10
C ARG A 14 19.97 -0.22 5.27
N ILE A 15 19.82 -1.53 5.44
CA ILE A 15 20.54 -2.53 4.64
C ILE A 15 19.73 -2.73 3.35
N PRO A 16 20.29 -2.41 2.15
CA PRO A 16 19.51 -2.34 0.89
C PRO A 16 18.91 -3.70 0.62
N VAL A 17 18.64 -4.61 0.66
CA VAL A 17 18.04 -5.91 0.28
C VAL A 17 17.22 -6.55 1.40
N LEU A 18 17.47 -6.18 2.66
CA LEU A 18 16.86 -6.85 3.80
C LEU A 18 15.33 -6.66 3.88
N PRO A 19 14.78 -5.46 3.59
CA PRO A 19 13.31 -5.29 3.53
C PRO A 19 12.67 -6.16 2.45
N GLN A 20 13.31 -6.34 1.30
CA GLN A 20 12.81 -7.17 0.20
C GLN A 20 12.84 -8.66 0.56
N LEU A 21 13.89 -9.13 1.24
CA LEU A 21 13.98 -10.52 1.74
C LEU A 21 12.90 -10.78 2.80
N PHE A 22 12.68 -9.83 3.71
CA PHE A 22 11.62 -9.93 4.69
C PHE A 22 10.24 -10.01 4.03
N ASP A 23 9.96 -9.14 3.06
CA ASP A 23 8.70 -9.14 2.33
C ASP A 23 8.52 -10.42 1.49
N ALA A 24 9.57 -10.90 0.84
CA ALA A 24 9.55 -12.21 0.15
C ALA A 24 9.17 -13.35 1.10
N GLY A 25 9.69 -13.33 2.33
CA GLY A 25 9.28 -14.27 3.38
C GLY A 25 7.79 -14.16 3.74
N LEU A 26 7.23 -12.92 3.78
CA LEU A 26 5.81 -12.69 4.00
C LEU A 26 4.97 -13.24 2.83
N VAL A 27 5.40 -13.03 1.58
CA VAL A 27 4.73 -13.61 0.40
C VAL A 27 4.69 -15.13 0.49
N ILE A 28 5.84 -15.76 0.77
CA ILE A 28 5.92 -17.24 0.91
C ILE A 28 4.98 -17.72 2.03
N ALA A 29 4.98 -17.07 3.18
CA ALA A 29 4.07 -17.43 4.27
C ALA A 29 2.60 -17.28 3.87
N THR A 30 2.25 -16.21 3.16
CA THR A 30 0.90 -15.99 2.63
C THR A 30 0.51 -17.07 1.61
N MET A 31 1.42 -17.44 0.72
CA MET A 31 1.21 -18.53 -0.26
C MET A 31 0.92 -19.87 0.41
N LEU A 32 1.64 -20.19 1.48
CA LEU A 32 1.54 -21.48 2.15
C LEU A 32 0.34 -21.57 3.10
N PHE A 33 0.00 -20.45 3.79
CA PHE A 33 -0.91 -20.48 4.93
C PHE A 33 -2.17 -19.61 4.76
N ASP A 34 -2.25 -18.73 3.75
CA ASP A 34 -3.39 -17.79 3.58
C ASP A 34 -3.74 -17.57 2.10
N ARG A 35 -4.25 -18.62 1.45
CA ARG A 35 -4.65 -18.58 0.04
C ARG A 35 -5.73 -17.52 -0.29
N PRO A 36 -6.76 -17.28 0.57
CA PRO A 36 -7.72 -16.21 0.32
C PRO A 36 -7.07 -14.83 0.21
N ARG A 37 -6.10 -14.55 1.07
CA ARG A 37 -5.32 -13.30 1.04
C ARG A 37 -4.47 -13.19 -0.21
N LEU A 38 -3.73 -14.23 -0.57
CA LEU A 38 -2.96 -14.26 -1.81
C LEU A 38 -3.86 -13.96 -3.01
N ARG A 39 -5.03 -14.61 -3.08
CA ARG A 39 -5.99 -14.38 -4.16
C ARG A 39 -6.52 -12.95 -4.19
N ALA A 40 -6.77 -12.34 -3.02
CA ALA A 40 -7.16 -10.92 -2.93
C ALA A 40 -6.07 -9.99 -3.48
N MET A 41 -4.81 -10.23 -3.12
CA MET A 41 -3.67 -9.45 -3.61
C MET A 41 -3.54 -9.53 -5.13
N GLU A 42 -3.58 -10.74 -5.71
CA GLU A 42 -3.52 -10.96 -7.17
C GLU A 42 -4.67 -10.27 -7.90
N LEU A 43 -5.89 -10.39 -7.41
CA LEU A 43 -7.07 -9.77 -8.01
C LEU A 43 -7.00 -8.25 -7.95
N PHE A 44 -6.58 -7.69 -6.81
CA PHE A 44 -6.38 -6.26 -6.65
C PHE A 44 -5.33 -5.72 -7.62
N GLU A 45 -4.13 -6.31 -7.66
CA GLU A 45 -3.06 -5.90 -8.60
C GLU A 45 -3.53 -5.98 -10.05
N SER A 46 -4.20 -7.07 -10.42
CA SER A 46 -4.73 -7.25 -11.77
C SER A 46 -5.78 -6.18 -12.12
N ALA A 47 -6.64 -5.82 -11.18
CA ALA A 47 -7.67 -4.81 -11.40
C ALA A 47 -7.08 -3.41 -11.59
N ILE A 48 -6.14 -2.98 -10.75
CA ILE A 48 -5.51 -1.65 -10.89
C ILE A 48 -4.65 -1.54 -12.14
N CYS A 49 -3.93 -2.61 -12.52
CA CYS A 49 -3.11 -2.62 -13.73
C CYS A 49 -3.95 -2.58 -15.02
N ARG A 50 -5.20 -3.10 -15.00
CA ARG A 50 -6.13 -2.99 -16.13
C ARG A 50 -6.79 -1.62 -16.24
N LYS A 51 -7.12 -1.00 -15.10
CA LYS A 51 -7.89 0.26 -15.05
C LYS A 51 -6.99 1.49 -15.25
N TYR A 52 -5.74 1.42 -14.79
CA TYR A 52 -4.84 2.58 -14.75
C TYR A 52 -3.50 2.25 -15.42
N ALA A 53 -2.80 3.27 -15.93
CA ALA A 53 -1.43 3.15 -16.45
C ALA A 53 -0.42 3.02 -15.29
N ILE A 54 -0.56 1.96 -14.48
CA ILE A 54 0.25 1.72 -13.29
C ILE A 54 1.56 1.03 -13.65
N GLN A 55 2.66 1.58 -13.17
CA GLN A 55 3.97 0.94 -13.16
C GLN A 55 4.20 0.28 -11.80
N ARG A 56 4.55 -1.01 -11.80
CA ARG A 56 4.93 -1.75 -10.59
C ARG A 56 6.43 -1.70 -10.44
N ARG A 57 6.91 -1.36 -9.25
CA ARG A 57 8.34 -1.33 -8.92
C ARG A 57 8.56 -1.93 -7.54
N PRO A 58 9.71 -2.58 -7.28
CA PRO A 58 10.06 -2.98 -5.91
C PRO A 58 10.04 -1.76 -4.99
N HIS A 59 9.33 -1.86 -3.87
CA HIS A 59 9.28 -0.78 -2.90
C HIS A 59 10.49 -0.86 -1.96
N ARG A 60 11.09 0.28 -1.62
CA ARG A 60 12.33 0.34 -0.82
C ARG A 60 12.23 -0.28 0.58
N PHE A 61 11.01 -0.37 1.12
CA PHE A 61 10.74 -1.00 2.42
C PHE A 61 10.12 -2.40 2.31
N GLY A 62 10.26 -3.04 1.15
CA GLY A 62 9.65 -4.33 0.81
C GLY A 62 8.27 -4.17 0.16
N GLY A 63 7.84 -5.21 -0.57
CA GLY A 63 6.60 -5.21 -1.31
C GLY A 63 6.68 -4.57 -2.70
N VAL A 64 5.52 -4.35 -3.29
CA VAL A 64 5.33 -3.79 -4.64
C VAL A 64 4.74 -2.39 -4.55
N GLY A 65 5.47 -1.40 -5.03
CA GLY A 65 5.00 -0.02 -5.18
C GLY A 65 4.26 0.18 -6.50
N PHE A 66 3.19 0.97 -6.46
CA PHE A 66 2.33 1.35 -7.59
C PHE A 66 2.55 2.82 -7.94
N PHE A 67 2.94 3.07 -9.18
CA PHE A 67 3.34 4.40 -9.65
C PHE A 67 2.55 4.83 -10.89
N VAL A 68 2.23 6.12 -10.95
CA VAL A 68 1.84 6.82 -12.19
C VAL A 68 2.99 7.78 -12.54
N GLY A 69 3.70 7.48 -13.62
CA GLY A 69 4.95 8.17 -13.92
C GLY A 69 5.99 8.00 -12.80
N THR A 70 6.41 9.08 -12.16
CA THR A 70 7.35 9.07 -11.03
C THR A 70 6.68 9.10 -9.66
N THR A 71 5.35 9.27 -9.62
CA THR A 71 4.60 9.44 -8.37
C THR A 71 4.09 8.12 -7.84
N GLU A 72 4.48 7.80 -6.63
CA GLU A 72 3.95 6.66 -5.90
C GLU A 72 2.51 6.96 -5.44
N ILE A 73 1.58 6.06 -5.78
CA ILE A 73 0.21 6.09 -5.31
C ILE A 73 0.10 5.33 -3.98
N GLY A 74 0.81 4.21 -3.89
CA GLY A 74 0.85 3.36 -2.72
C GLY A 74 1.69 2.12 -2.96
N HIS A 75 1.71 1.22 -1.98
CA HIS A 75 2.42 -0.06 -2.06
C HIS A 75 1.71 -1.16 -1.29
N LEU A 76 1.94 -2.39 -1.73
CA LEU A 76 1.37 -3.61 -1.17
C LEU A 76 2.48 -4.49 -0.63
N HIS A 77 2.39 -4.85 0.65
CA HIS A 77 3.29 -5.79 1.31
C HIS A 77 2.85 -7.25 1.11
N GLY A 78 3.79 -8.18 1.18
CA GLY A 78 3.55 -9.61 0.97
C GLY A 78 2.56 -10.27 1.97
N ASN A 79 2.22 -9.60 3.05
CA ASN A 79 1.19 -10.01 4.01
C ASN A 79 -0.20 -9.41 3.73
N GLY A 80 -0.40 -8.74 2.58
CA GLY A 80 -1.67 -8.14 2.19
C GLY A 80 -1.96 -6.77 2.82
N LEU A 81 -0.98 -6.14 3.47
CA LEU A 81 -1.12 -4.76 3.95
C LEU A 81 -0.90 -3.81 2.77
N LEU A 82 -1.94 -3.07 2.41
CA LEU A 82 -1.95 -2.04 1.37
C LEU A 82 -1.81 -0.66 2.02
N ASP A 83 -0.77 0.07 1.69
CA ASP A 83 -0.54 1.44 2.12
C ASP A 83 -0.76 2.40 0.95
N LEU A 84 -1.60 3.43 1.15
CA LEU A 84 -2.03 4.38 0.12
C LEU A 84 -1.84 5.82 0.60
N PHE A 85 -1.38 6.71 -0.27
CA PHE A 85 -1.29 8.13 0.04
C PHE A 85 -2.51 8.89 -0.47
N VAL A 86 -3.36 9.33 0.45
CA VAL A 86 -4.61 10.04 0.15
C VAL A 86 -4.62 11.52 0.58
N GLY A 87 -3.52 11.97 1.21
CA GLY A 87 -3.47 13.30 1.84
C GLY A 87 -4.17 13.36 3.19
N LYS A 88 -3.86 14.39 3.98
CA LYS A 88 -4.30 14.48 5.39
C LYS A 88 -5.82 14.56 5.54
N SER A 89 -6.50 15.33 4.70
CA SER A 89 -7.96 15.52 4.78
C SER A 89 -8.71 14.20 4.52
N PHE A 90 -8.40 13.53 3.40
CA PHE A 90 -9.00 12.24 3.08
C PHE A 90 -8.61 11.14 4.08
N ARG A 91 -7.37 11.15 4.58
CA ARG A 91 -6.95 10.23 5.66
C ARG A 91 -7.85 10.38 6.88
N THR A 92 -8.11 11.61 7.33
CA THR A 92 -8.97 11.85 8.49
C THR A 92 -10.39 11.34 8.26
N ASP A 93 -10.97 11.59 7.09
CA ASP A 93 -12.30 11.10 6.72
C ASP A 93 -12.36 9.56 6.65
N GLN A 94 -11.43 8.92 5.90
CA GLN A 94 -11.46 7.46 5.71
C GLN A 94 -11.21 6.70 7.02
N VAL A 95 -10.31 7.20 7.87
CA VAL A 95 -10.04 6.61 9.19
C VAL A 95 -11.22 6.87 10.14
N GLY A 96 -11.80 8.07 10.15
CA GLY A 96 -12.95 8.41 10.99
C GLY A 96 -14.20 7.58 10.66
N ARG A 97 -14.38 7.19 9.40
CA ARG A 97 -15.45 6.28 8.94
C ARG A 97 -15.12 4.79 9.15
N GLY A 98 -13.98 4.45 9.70
CA GLY A 98 -13.55 3.06 9.86
C GLY A 98 -13.25 2.32 8.55
N ARG A 99 -13.10 3.04 7.42
CA ARG A 99 -12.81 2.45 6.11
C ARG A 99 -11.34 2.11 5.91
N ALA A 100 -10.45 2.74 6.65
CA ALA A 100 -9.02 2.48 6.65
C ALA A 100 -8.43 2.66 8.05
N LEU A 101 -7.19 2.25 8.21
CA LEU A 101 -6.41 2.45 9.44
C LEU A 101 -5.41 3.60 9.24
N PRO A 102 -5.01 4.30 10.31
CA PRO A 102 -3.84 5.16 10.25
C PRO A 102 -2.63 4.36 9.81
N HIS A 103 -1.74 4.97 9.00
CA HIS A 103 -0.52 4.29 8.56
C HIS A 103 0.31 3.81 9.75
N HIS A 104 0.78 2.58 9.70
CA HIS A 104 1.41 1.90 10.83
C HIS A 104 2.74 2.51 11.30
N VAL A 105 3.46 3.24 10.42
CA VAL A 105 4.72 3.95 10.73
C VAL A 105 4.51 5.45 10.89
N PHE A 106 3.66 6.06 10.04
CA PHE A 106 3.42 7.50 9.97
C PHE A 106 1.94 7.85 10.17
N PRO A 107 1.37 7.63 11.38
CA PRO A 107 -0.07 7.74 11.63
C PRO A 107 -0.65 9.14 11.40
N GLU A 108 0.17 10.20 11.54
CA GLU A 108 -0.26 11.59 11.35
C GLU A 108 0.04 12.14 9.94
N SER A 109 0.53 11.30 9.05
CA SER A 109 0.79 11.67 7.65
C SER A 109 -0.46 11.57 6.78
N GLY A 110 -0.35 11.83 5.49
CA GLY A 110 -1.42 11.58 4.51
C GLY A 110 -1.54 10.12 4.05
N TRP A 111 -0.86 9.19 4.70
CA TRP A 111 -0.91 7.76 4.40
C TRP A 111 -2.00 7.06 5.20
N ILE A 112 -2.65 6.07 4.59
CA ILE A 112 -3.59 5.13 5.22
C ILE A 112 -3.11 3.71 4.99
N SER A 113 -3.51 2.79 5.87
CA SER A 113 -3.28 1.34 5.73
C SER A 113 -4.61 0.61 5.61
N PHE A 114 -4.67 -0.39 4.73
CA PHE A 114 -5.83 -1.25 4.53
C PHE A 114 -5.39 -2.71 4.40
N TRP A 115 -6.14 -3.65 4.99
CA TRP A 115 -5.83 -5.07 4.93
C TRP A 115 -6.63 -5.77 3.83
N LEU A 116 -5.94 -6.30 2.83
CA LEU A 116 -6.49 -7.28 1.89
C LEU A 116 -6.41 -8.67 2.52
N ARG A 117 -7.49 -9.15 3.11
CA ARG A 117 -7.56 -10.47 3.78
C ARG A 117 -8.22 -11.52 2.91
N SER A 118 -9.15 -11.08 2.05
CA SER A 118 -9.94 -11.96 1.20
C SER A 118 -10.45 -11.21 -0.03
N PRO A 119 -10.97 -11.89 -1.07
CA PRO A 119 -11.60 -11.24 -2.21
C PRO A 119 -12.76 -10.29 -1.88
N ALA A 120 -13.41 -10.44 -0.71
CA ALA A 120 -14.44 -9.52 -0.26
C ALA A 120 -13.93 -8.09 0.00
N ASP A 121 -12.63 -7.93 0.27
CA ASP A 121 -12.01 -6.64 0.57
C ASP A 121 -11.67 -5.83 -0.71
N ILE A 122 -11.77 -6.45 -1.89
CA ILE A 122 -11.28 -5.86 -3.16
C ILE A 122 -12.05 -4.59 -3.52
N ALA A 123 -13.37 -4.57 -3.39
CA ALA A 123 -14.18 -3.41 -3.75
C ALA A 123 -13.74 -2.18 -2.95
N GLN A 124 -13.56 -2.32 -1.64
CA GLN A 124 -13.11 -1.23 -0.78
C GLN A 124 -11.65 -0.83 -1.04
N ALA A 125 -10.78 -1.79 -1.32
CA ALA A 125 -9.38 -1.51 -1.69
C ALA A 125 -9.29 -0.70 -2.98
N LEU A 126 -10.12 -1.01 -3.99
CA LEU A 126 -10.19 -0.29 -5.26
C LEU A 126 -10.72 1.13 -5.07
N ASP A 127 -11.75 1.33 -4.26
CA ASP A 127 -12.27 2.67 -3.92
C ASP A 127 -11.17 3.53 -3.26
N LEU A 128 -10.47 2.97 -2.29
CA LEU A 128 -9.37 3.67 -1.60
C LEU A 128 -8.20 3.97 -2.56
N PHE A 129 -7.88 3.05 -3.47
CA PHE A 129 -6.86 3.26 -4.49
C PHE A 129 -7.24 4.36 -5.47
N GLU A 130 -8.52 4.43 -5.87
CA GLU A 130 -9.02 5.49 -6.74
C GLU A 130 -8.88 6.87 -6.09
N ILE A 131 -9.26 7.01 -4.81
CA ILE A 131 -9.06 8.24 -4.03
C ILE A 131 -7.58 8.64 -4.02
N ALA A 132 -6.67 7.69 -3.74
CA ALA A 132 -5.24 7.94 -3.73
C ALA A 132 -4.70 8.37 -5.10
N SER A 133 -5.14 7.69 -6.17
CA SER A 133 -4.74 7.99 -7.54
C SER A 133 -5.20 9.40 -7.96
N MET A 134 -6.46 9.76 -7.71
CA MET A 134 -6.99 11.09 -7.99
C MET A 134 -6.23 12.17 -7.21
N TYR A 135 -6.02 11.98 -5.92
CA TYR A 135 -5.29 12.93 -5.09
C TYR A 135 -3.87 13.18 -5.61
N ARG A 136 -3.13 12.13 -5.94
CA ARG A 136 -1.75 12.22 -6.42
C ARG A 136 -1.66 12.88 -7.79
N THR A 137 -2.56 12.53 -8.71
CA THR A 137 -2.59 13.10 -10.05
C THR A 137 -2.92 14.60 -10.01
N THR A 138 -3.92 15.01 -9.23
CA THR A 138 -4.30 16.42 -9.08
C THR A 138 -3.17 17.23 -8.42
N SER A 139 -2.51 16.69 -7.41
CA SER A 139 -1.38 17.32 -6.74
C SER A 139 -0.20 17.55 -7.68
N GLN A 140 0.07 16.62 -8.61
CA GLN A 140 1.11 16.78 -9.63
C GLN A 140 0.78 17.90 -10.64
N LEU A 141 -0.46 17.97 -11.09
CA LEU A 141 -0.88 19.04 -12.03
C LEU A 141 -0.69 20.42 -11.40
N ASN A 142 -1.11 20.59 -10.15
CA ASN A 142 -0.98 21.84 -9.41
C ASN A 142 0.48 22.24 -9.14
N SER A 143 1.40 21.29 -9.03
CA SER A 143 2.83 21.59 -8.84
C SER A 143 3.57 21.97 -10.12
N ARG A 144 3.03 21.64 -11.29
CA ARG A 144 3.61 22.01 -12.61
C ARG A 144 3.15 23.38 -13.12
N VAL A 145 2.10 23.93 -12.54
CA VAL A 145 1.51 25.24 -12.93
C VAL A 145 2.06 26.39 -12.10
N ARG A 146 2.85 26.09 -11.06
CA ARG A 146 3.57 27.09 -10.25
C ARG A 146 5.05 27.18 -10.65
#